data_15c988335d82f11a8ef4634f73bf0ffc
#
_entry.id   15c988335d82f11a8ef4634f73bf0ffc
#
_cell.length_a   1.000
_cell.length_b   1.000
_cell.length_c   1.000
_cell.angle_alpha   90.00
_cell.angle_beta   90.00
_cell.angle_gamma   90.00
#
_symmetry.space_group_name_H-M   'P 1'
#
loop_
_entity.id
_entity.type
_entity.pdbx_description
1 polymer ?
#
loop_
_entity_poly.entity_id
_entity_poly.type
_entity_poly.pdbx_seq_one_letter_code
_entity_poly.pdbx_strand_id
1 'polypeptide(L)'
;GPDRPPARLGTRVGIAMGVMDLPGGIGRRTYAQEMEFLERVTPTQWRVREGFVPNMRVPGVFYVNKHLETLMFDELRQHVDRGDVGGFLPAVKQLANVAALPGIVNKSIALPDVHSGYGFAIGNVAAFDMADPNAVVSPGGVGFDINCGVRVVRTNLHERDVTDIKERLAQSLFDHIPVGVGSQGIIPTSPAGLESALE
;
A
#
# COMPACT_ATOMS: atom_id res chain seq x y z
N GLY A 1 -15.50 44.19 -17.45
CA GLY A 1 -14.15 44.65 -17.59
C GLY A 1 -13.18 43.51 -17.42
N PRO A 2 -12.13 43.42 -18.24
CA PRO A 2 -11.24 42.27 -18.35
C PRO A 2 -10.09 42.33 -17.34
N ASP A 3 -9.34 41.26 -17.27
CA ASP A 3 -8.06 41.10 -16.60
C ASP A 3 -8.09 40.65 -15.12
N ARG A 4 -8.34 39.34 -14.95
CA ARG A 4 -7.67 38.58 -13.88
C ARG A 4 -6.49 37.85 -14.50
N PRO A 5 -5.26 38.03 -13.99
CA PRO A 5 -4.14 37.21 -14.42
C PRO A 5 -4.37 35.75 -14.02
N PRO A 6 -3.90 34.79 -14.82
CA PRO A 6 -4.03 33.37 -14.47
C PRO A 6 -3.24 33.07 -13.18
N ALA A 7 -3.92 32.39 -12.27
CA ALA A 7 -3.30 31.87 -11.06
C ALA A 7 -2.11 31.02 -11.48
N ARG A 8 -0.91 31.39 -11.02
CA ARG A 8 0.29 30.57 -11.17
C ARG A 8 0.09 29.29 -10.37
N LEU A 9 -0.29 28.21 -11.02
CA LEU A 9 -0.09 26.86 -10.49
C LEU A 9 1.44 26.60 -10.46
N GLY A 10 2.04 26.92 -9.37
CA GLY A 10 3.46 26.73 -9.17
C GLY A 10 3.73 26.22 -7.77
N THR A 11 3.42 24.97 -7.51
CA THR A 11 4.21 24.17 -6.59
C THR A 11 4.03 22.70 -7.02
N ARG A 12 5.04 22.16 -7.68
CA ARG A 12 5.17 20.71 -7.87
C ARG A 12 5.23 20.11 -6.47
N VAL A 13 4.14 19.51 -6.02
CA VAL A 13 4.19 18.54 -4.92
C VAL A 13 4.90 17.33 -5.51
N GLY A 14 6.21 17.32 -5.41
CA GLY A 14 6.99 16.12 -5.59
C GLY A 14 6.60 15.20 -4.45
N ILE A 15 5.87 14.12 -4.74
CA ILE A 15 5.80 12.97 -3.85
C ILE A 15 7.23 12.41 -3.83
N ALA A 16 8.04 12.87 -2.89
CA ALA A 16 9.29 12.24 -2.57
C ALA A 16 8.94 10.91 -1.89
N MET A 17 8.81 9.84 -2.70
CA MET A 17 8.91 8.47 -2.24
C MET A 17 10.40 8.21 -1.92
N GLY A 18 10.87 8.73 -0.82
CA GLY A 18 12.20 8.53 -0.29
C GLY A 18 12.12 8.69 1.21
N VAL A 19 12.80 7.82 1.93
CA VAL A 19 13.08 8.01 3.35
C VAL A 19 13.65 9.42 3.48
N MET A 20 12.84 10.37 3.99
CA MET A 20 13.42 11.66 4.40
C MET A 20 14.34 11.35 5.56
N ASP A 21 15.64 11.46 5.33
CA ASP A 21 16.61 11.72 6.36
C ASP A 21 16.32 13.11 6.94
N LEU A 22 15.36 13.16 7.85
CA LEU A 22 15.14 14.35 8.65
C LEU A 22 16.35 14.55 9.56
N PRO A 23 16.86 15.77 9.72
CA PRO A 23 17.93 16.08 10.68
C PRO A 23 17.43 15.66 12.08
N GLY A 24 18.09 14.69 12.70
CA GLY A 24 17.65 14.04 13.92
C GLY A 24 17.13 12.61 13.71
N GLY A 25 17.41 12.01 12.54
CA GLY A 25 16.97 10.68 12.15
C GLY A 25 17.24 9.65 13.24
N ILE A 26 16.19 8.93 13.63
CA ILE A 26 16.32 7.69 14.41
C ILE A 26 17.19 6.78 13.55
N GLY A 27 18.39 6.46 14.01
CA GLY A 27 19.30 5.56 13.32
C GLY A 27 18.54 4.29 12.90
N ARG A 28 18.95 3.69 11.81
CA ARG A 28 18.25 2.51 11.23
C ARG A 28 18.13 1.44 12.32
N ARG A 29 16.90 1.18 12.78
CA ARG A 29 16.64 0.19 13.83
C ARG A 29 16.86 -1.21 13.29
N THR A 30 17.31 -2.13 14.16
CA THR A 30 17.33 -3.56 13.88
C THR A 30 15.90 -4.11 13.91
N TYR A 31 15.68 -5.28 13.33
CA TYR A 31 14.38 -5.95 13.38
C TYR A 31 13.90 -6.17 14.83
N ALA A 32 14.79 -6.56 15.76
CA ALA A 32 14.43 -6.72 17.16
C ALA A 32 13.92 -5.42 17.79
N GLN A 33 14.58 -4.29 17.49
CA GLN A 33 14.15 -2.98 17.95
C GLN A 33 12.82 -2.52 17.31
N GLU A 34 12.55 -2.90 16.05
CA GLU A 34 11.24 -2.65 15.44
C GLU A 34 10.14 -3.45 16.14
N MET A 35 10.41 -4.71 16.47
CA MET A 35 9.47 -5.59 17.17
C MET A 35 9.12 -5.11 18.58
N GLU A 36 9.96 -4.32 19.26
CA GLU A 36 9.66 -3.73 20.56
C GLU A 36 8.45 -2.78 20.55
N PHE A 37 8.11 -2.24 19.36
CA PHE A 37 6.92 -1.39 19.19
C PHE A 37 5.65 -2.18 18.88
N LEU A 38 5.75 -3.47 18.63
CA LEU A 38 4.64 -4.34 18.25
C LEU A 38 4.20 -5.18 19.44
N GLU A 39 2.98 -4.97 19.91
CA GLU A 39 2.40 -5.65 21.05
C GLU A 39 1.28 -6.58 20.62
N ARG A 40 1.36 -7.86 21.00
CA ARG A 40 0.26 -8.80 20.78
C ARG A 40 -0.82 -8.55 21.85
N VAL A 41 -1.99 -8.09 21.44
CA VAL A 41 -3.13 -7.82 22.33
C VAL A 41 -4.02 -9.05 22.49
N THR A 42 -4.27 -9.77 21.39
CA THR A 42 -5.01 -11.04 21.37
C THR A 42 -4.31 -12.00 20.39
N PRO A 43 -4.75 -13.25 20.28
CA PRO A 43 -4.19 -14.17 19.27
C PRO A 43 -4.24 -13.68 17.83
N THR A 44 -5.15 -12.73 17.52
CA THR A 44 -5.34 -12.20 16.16
C THR A 44 -5.22 -10.69 16.07
N GLN A 45 -4.95 -9.99 17.18
CA GLN A 45 -4.85 -8.54 17.21
C GLN A 45 -3.48 -8.09 17.70
N TRP A 46 -2.88 -7.19 16.97
CA TRP A 46 -1.64 -6.52 17.31
C TRP A 46 -1.84 -5.02 17.40
N ARG A 47 -1.06 -4.39 18.28
CA ARG A 47 -0.95 -2.94 18.41
C ARG A 47 0.44 -2.48 18.00
N VAL A 48 0.49 -1.42 17.22
CA VAL A 48 1.71 -0.66 16.92
C VAL A 48 1.72 0.55 17.85
N ARG A 49 2.70 0.62 18.74
CA ARG A 49 2.81 1.72 19.72
C ARG A 49 3.32 2.98 19.03
N GLU A 50 2.93 4.13 19.56
CA GLU A 50 3.45 5.43 19.17
C GLU A 50 4.97 5.45 19.27
N GLY A 51 5.63 6.14 18.34
CA GLY A 51 7.09 6.15 18.22
C GLY A 51 7.65 5.07 17.29
N PHE A 52 6.82 4.15 16.78
CA PHE A 52 7.24 3.21 15.73
C PHE A 52 7.67 3.94 14.45
N VAL A 53 6.96 4.98 14.06
CA VAL A 53 7.43 5.99 13.09
C VAL A 53 7.36 7.37 13.75
N PRO A 54 8.13 8.36 13.24
CA PRO A 54 8.08 9.72 13.75
C PRO A 54 6.67 10.32 13.66
N ASN A 55 6.33 11.18 14.62
CA ASN A 55 5.10 11.97 14.65
C ASN A 55 3.78 11.16 14.73
N MET A 56 3.82 9.88 15.09
CA MET A 56 2.59 9.15 15.38
C MET A 56 1.77 9.89 16.42
N ARG A 57 0.48 10.05 16.14
CA ARG A 57 -0.51 10.77 16.98
C ARG A 57 -1.45 9.81 17.70
N VAL A 58 -1.61 8.63 17.14
CA VAL A 58 -2.47 7.55 17.62
C VAL A 58 -1.78 6.21 17.39
N PRO A 59 -2.14 5.14 18.12
CA PRO A 59 -1.60 3.82 17.86
C PRO A 59 -2.10 3.25 16.54
N GLY A 60 -1.31 2.36 15.95
CA GLY A 60 -1.77 1.45 14.90
C GLY A 60 -2.37 0.17 15.49
N VAL A 61 -3.31 -0.44 14.80
CA VAL A 61 -3.85 -1.77 15.14
C VAL A 61 -4.00 -2.59 13.87
N PHE A 62 -3.60 -3.84 13.90
CA PHE A 62 -3.84 -4.75 12.78
C PHE A 62 -4.36 -6.10 13.25
N TYR A 63 -5.15 -6.74 12.37
CA TYR A 63 -5.81 -8.02 12.62
C TYR A 63 -5.30 -9.07 11.66
N VAL A 64 -4.61 -10.09 12.17
CA VAL A 64 -4.03 -11.16 11.37
C VAL A 64 -4.15 -12.50 12.10
N ASN A 65 -4.33 -13.58 11.35
CA ASN A 65 -4.13 -14.91 11.89
C ASN A 65 -2.63 -15.27 11.88
N LYS A 66 -2.27 -16.44 12.41
CA LYS A 66 -0.87 -16.88 12.51
C LYS A 66 -0.13 -16.90 11.17
N HIS A 67 -0.80 -17.23 10.06
CA HIS A 67 -0.17 -17.28 8.74
C HIS A 67 0.09 -15.89 8.19
N LEU A 68 -0.89 -14.99 8.27
CA LEU A 68 -0.76 -13.59 7.84
C LEU A 68 0.23 -12.82 8.72
N GLU A 69 0.29 -13.13 10.02
CA GLU A 69 1.29 -12.58 10.93
C GLU A 69 2.72 -12.85 10.44
N THR A 70 2.99 -14.09 10.03
CA THR A 70 4.30 -14.47 9.50
C THR A 70 4.64 -13.62 8.27
N LEU A 71 3.70 -13.47 7.33
CA LEU A 71 3.91 -12.66 6.12
C LEU A 71 4.20 -11.19 6.45
N MET A 72 3.44 -10.58 7.35
CA MET A 72 3.68 -9.19 7.76
C MET A 72 5.04 -8.98 8.42
N PHE A 73 5.45 -9.90 9.26
CA PHE A 73 6.75 -9.78 9.96
C PHE A 73 7.92 -10.11 9.05
N ASP A 74 7.76 -11.01 8.10
CA ASP A 74 8.78 -11.27 7.08
C ASP A 74 8.96 -10.05 6.15
N GLU A 75 7.89 -9.38 5.76
CA GLU A 75 7.95 -8.11 5.01
C GLU A 75 8.74 -7.05 5.79
N LEU A 76 8.43 -6.85 7.08
CA LEU A 76 9.15 -5.91 7.93
C LEU A 76 10.62 -6.29 8.08
N ARG A 77 10.94 -7.58 8.26
CA ARG A 77 12.31 -8.08 8.37
C ARG A 77 13.10 -7.82 7.09
N GLN A 78 12.52 -8.16 5.94
CA GLN A 78 13.16 -7.93 4.64
C GLN A 78 13.46 -6.46 4.40
N HIS A 79 12.54 -5.56 4.78
CA HIS A 79 12.75 -4.13 4.71
C HIS A 79 13.93 -3.67 5.58
N VAL A 80 14.03 -4.17 6.81
CA VAL A 80 15.14 -3.83 7.73
C VAL A 80 16.47 -4.33 7.18
N ASP A 81 16.51 -5.56 6.66
CA ASP A 81 17.75 -6.20 6.22
C ASP A 81 18.23 -5.69 4.85
N ARG A 82 17.31 -5.42 3.92
CA ARG A 82 17.61 -5.16 2.50
C ARG A 82 17.13 -3.80 1.99
N GLY A 83 16.31 -3.08 2.74
CA GLY A 83 15.60 -1.88 2.29
C GLY A 83 14.25 -2.23 1.64
N ASP A 84 13.65 -1.24 0.97
CA ASP A 84 12.33 -1.38 0.38
C ASP A 84 12.30 -2.52 -0.66
N VAL A 85 11.38 -3.45 -0.46
CA VAL A 85 11.14 -4.56 -1.39
C VAL A 85 10.15 -4.07 -2.45
N GLY A 86 10.58 -4.07 -3.71
CA GLY A 86 9.75 -3.55 -4.81
C GLY A 86 9.50 -2.04 -4.77
N GLY A 87 10.25 -1.29 -3.95
CA GLY A 87 10.09 0.16 -3.82
C GLY A 87 8.98 0.61 -2.87
N PHE A 88 8.39 -0.32 -2.11
CA PHE A 88 7.33 -0.01 -1.15
C PHE A 88 7.78 -0.24 0.28
N LEU A 89 7.32 0.64 1.19
CA LEU A 89 7.43 0.40 2.62
C LEU A 89 6.55 -0.79 3.04
N PRO A 90 6.93 -1.57 4.05
CA PRO A 90 6.08 -2.61 4.62
C PRO A 90 4.73 -2.08 5.07
N ALA A 91 3.69 -2.90 4.95
CA ALA A 91 2.33 -2.52 5.31
C ALA A 91 2.22 -1.99 6.74
N VAL A 92 2.94 -2.58 7.70
CA VAL A 92 2.96 -2.11 9.10
C VAL A 92 3.59 -0.72 9.24
N LYS A 93 4.58 -0.37 8.42
CA LYS A 93 5.15 0.99 8.38
C LYS A 93 4.18 1.98 7.78
N GLN A 94 3.49 1.60 6.70
CA GLN A 94 2.46 2.44 6.08
C GLN A 94 1.29 2.67 7.04
N LEU A 95 0.83 1.65 7.77
CA LEU A 95 -0.17 1.77 8.83
C LEU A 95 0.22 2.81 9.88
N ALA A 96 1.48 2.80 10.30
CA ALA A 96 2.01 3.73 11.28
C ALA A 96 2.17 5.16 10.70
N ASN A 97 2.54 5.28 9.42
CA ASN A 97 2.60 6.58 8.75
C ASN A 97 1.21 7.23 8.65
N VAL A 98 0.16 6.44 8.41
CA VAL A 98 -1.22 6.92 8.46
C VAL A 98 -1.58 7.38 9.87
N ALA A 99 -1.13 6.67 10.91
CA ALA A 99 -1.32 7.06 12.31
C ALA A 99 -0.60 8.38 12.70
N ALA A 100 0.30 8.87 11.86
CA ALA A 100 1.00 10.15 12.04
C ALA A 100 0.29 11.34 11.34
N LEU A 101 -0.72 11.08 10.53
CA LEU A 101 -1.38 12.14 9.76
C LEU A 101 -2.18 13.10 10.66
N PRO A 102 -2.15 14.41 10.34
CA PRO A 102 -2.94 15.41 11.07
C PRO A 102 -4.44 15.14 11.00
N GLY A 103 -5.12 15.32 12.12
CA GLY A 103 -6.56 15.12 12.23
C GLY A 103 -6.99 13.68 12.43
N ILE A 104 -6.06 12.69 12.40
CA ILE A 104 -6.43 11.30 12.68
C ILE A 104 -6.95 11.14 14.11
N VAL A 105 -8.03 10.36 14.30
CA VAL A 105 -8.64 10.09 15.59
C VAL A 105 -8.56 8.61 15.96
N ASN A 106 -8.45 8.34 17.25
CA ASN A 106 -8.45 7.02 17.87
C ASN A 106 -7.28 6.12 17.48
N LYS A 107 -7.24 5.62 16.24
CA LYS A 107 -6.23 4.67 15.78
C LYS A 107 -6.25 4.53 14.24
N SER A 108 -5.12 4.11 13.68
CA SER A 108 -5.06 3.59 12.32
C SER A 108 -5.26 2.07 12.37
N ILE A 109 -6.17 1.52 11.58
CA ILE A 109 -6.57 0.11 11.64
C ILE A 109 -6.23 -0.57 10.32
N ALA A 110 -5.59 -1.73 10.38
CA ALA A 110 -5.40 -2.60 9.22
C ALA A 110 -6.24 -3.88 9.38
N LEU A 111 -7.03 -4.16 8.36
CA LEU A 111 -7.88 -5.34 8.25
C LEU A 111 -7.06 -6.56 7.78
N PRO A 112 -7.60 -7.80 7.83
CA PRO A 112 -6.82 -9.01 7.53
C PRO A 112 -6.27 -9.12 6.11
N ASP A 113 -6.78 -8.35 5.15
CA ASP A 113 -6.30 -8.23 3.78
C ASP A 113 -5.15 -7.23 3.61
N VAL A 114 -4.60 -6.72 4.71
CA VAL A 114 -3.56 -5.69 4.71
C VAL A 114 -2.32 -6.12 3.95
N HIS A 115 -1.88 -5.25 3.06
CA HIS A 115 -0.59 -5.35 2.35
C HIS A 115 -0.09 -3.96 1.95
N SER A 116 1.16 -3.87 1.52
CA SER A 116 1.75 -2.59 1.08
C SER A 116 1.00 -1.98 -0.11
N GLY A 117 0.80 -0.68 -0.05
CA GLY A 117 0.21 0.15 -1.09
C GLY A 117 1.06 1.39 -1.36
N TYR A 118 0.50 2.39 -2.00
CA TYR A 118 1.18 3.63 -2.39
C TYR A 118 1.17 4.68 -1.27
N GLY A 119 1.69 4.32 -0.08
CA GLY A 119 1.74 5.20 1.09
C GLY A 119 0.66 4.92 2.12
N PHE A 120 -0.53 4.50 1.69
CA PHE A 120 -1.54 3.87 2.51
C PHE A 120 -1.48 2.36 2.29
N ALA A 121 -1.41 1.57 3.35
CA ALA A 121 -1.56 0.14 3.23
C ALA A 121 -2.96 -0.19 2.69
N ILE A 122 -3.05 -1.16 1.79
CA ILE A 122 -4.35 -1.69 1.36
C ILE A 122 -4.99 -2.38 2.58
N GLY A 123 -6.32 -2.27 2.72
CA GLY A 123 -7.02 -2.76 3.92
C GLY A 123 -6.87 -1.85 5.15
N ASN A 124 -6.30 -0.65 4.99
CA ASN A 124 -6.18 0.33 6.07
C ASN A 124 -7.47 1.16 6.21
N VAL A 125 -7.93 1.33 7.44
CA VAL A 125 -9.05 2.19 7.82
C VAL A 125 -8.55 3.26 8.78
N ALA A 126 -8.84 4.53 8.48
CA ALA A 126 -8.52 5.66 9.33
C ALA A 126 -9.66 6.68 9.32
N ALA A 127 -9.96 7.27 10.47
CA ALA A 127 -10.94 8.34 10.60
C ALA A 127 -10.21 9.66 10.93
N PHE A 128 -10.72 10.76 10.40
CA PHE A 128 -10.15 12.09 10.58
C PHE A 128 -11.23 13.04 11.09
N ASP A 129 -10.87 13.85 12.09
CA ASP A 129 -11.72 14.91 12.58
C ASP A 129 -11.61 16.12 11.66
N MET A 130 -12.62 16.33 10.86
CA MET A 130 -12.66 17.45 9.90
C MET A 130 -12.92 18.82 10.58
N ALA A 131 -13.16 18.85 11.89
CA ALA A 131 -13.14 20.09 12.67
C ALA A 131 -11.72 20.56 13.01
N ASP A 132 -10.72 19.68 12.95
CA ASP A 132 -9.31 20.06 13.05
C ASP A 132 -8.89 20.78 11.75
N PRO A 133 -8.47 22.06 11.83
CA PRO A 133 -8.06 22.82 10.64
C PRO A 133 -6.82 22.26 9.94
N ASN A 134 -6.07 21.37 10.60
CA ASN A 134 -4.91 20.70 10.03
C ASN A 134 -5.24 19.30 9.49
N ALA A 135 -6.48 18.84 9.62
CA ALA A 135 -6.87 17.53 9.14
C ALA A 135 -6.59 17.38 7.63
N VAL A 136 -6.13 16.20 7.24
CA VAL A 136 -5.82 15.90 5.85
C VAL A 136 -6.97 15.14 5.19
N VAL A 137 -7.15 15.39 3.90
CA VAL A 137 -7.97 14.57 3.00
C VAL A 137 -7.04 13.92 1.99
N SER A 138 -7.07 12.60 1.91
CA SER A 138 -6.23 11.86 0.98
C SER A 138 -7.09 11.07 -0.01
N PRO A 139 -7.26 11.56 -1.25
CA PRO A 139 -7.96 10.80 -2.29
C PRO A 139 -7.28 9.45 -2.59
N GLY A 140 -5.94 9.41 -2.55
CA GLY A 140 -5.17 8.18 -2.72
C GLY A 140 -5.37 7.15 -1.60
N GLY A 141 -5.82 7.59 -0.40
CA GLY A 141 -6.15 6.70 0.71
C GLY A 141 -7.39 5.85 0.47
N VAL A 142 -8.26 6.24 -0.48
CA VAL A 142 -9.42 5.43 -0.90
C VAL A 142 -8.97 4.21 -1.70
N GLY A 143 -7.83 4.31 -2.39
CA GLY A 143 -7.22 3.26 -3.20
C GLY A 143 -7.20 3.61 -4.68
N PHE A 144 -6.32 2.94 -5.43
CA PHE A 144 -6.20 3.05 -6.88
C PHE A 144 -6.90 1.88 -7.59
N ASP A 145 -6.75 0.67 -7.05
CA ASP A 145 -7.40 -0.54 -7.51
C ASP A 145 -8.48 -0.95 -6.48
N ILE A 146 -9.55 -0.18 -6.43
CA ILE A 146 -10.52 -0.20 -5.32
C ILE A 146 -11.22 -1.56 -5.19
N ASN A 147 -11.54 -2.23 -6.27
CA ASN A 147 -12.20 -3.54 -6.21
C ASN A 147 -11.20 -4.70 -6.18
N CYS A 148 -9.96 -4.53 -6.66
CA CYS A 148 -8.88 -5.53 -6.71
C CYS A 148 -9.37 -6.91 -7.20
N GLY A 149 -10.23 -6.92 -8.21
CA GLY A 149 -10.93 -8.12 -8.66
C GLY A 149 -9.98 -9.19 -9.19
N VAL A 150 -10.01 -10.38 -8.59
CA VAL A 150 -9.22 -11.53 -9.01
C VAL A 150 -10.12 -12.60 -9.62
N ARG A 151 -9.69 -13.15 -10.75
CA ARG A 151 -10.38 -14.26 -11.42
C ARG A 151 -9.50 -15.50 -11.40
N VAL A 152 -10.12 -16.63 -11.10
CA VAL A 152 -9.48 -17.95 -11.19
C VAL A 152 -9.92 -18.62 -12.48
N VAL A 153 -8.94 -18.96 -13.31
CA VAL A 153 -9.18 -19.70 -14.55
C VAL A 153 -8.76 -21.15 -14.33
N ARG A 154 -9.72 -22.08 -14.45
CA ARG A 154 -9.44 -23.51 -14.44
C ARG A 154 -9.05 -23.97 -15.84
N THR A 155 -7.92 -24.67 -15.95
CA THR A 155 -7.46 -25.30 -17.19
C THR A 155 -7.59 -26.82 -17.09
N ASN A 156 -7.32 -27.51 -18.18
CA ASN A 156 -7.20 -28.98 -18.26
C ASN A 156 -5.74 -29.45 -18.07
N LEU A 157 -4.84 -28.54 -17.66
CA LEU A 157 -3.41 -28.82 -17.45
C LEU A 157 -3.17 -29.30 -16.02
N HIS A 158 -2.19 -30.18 -15.84
CA HIS A 158 -1.61 -30.53 -14.57
C HIS A 158 -0.28 -29.79 -14.36
N GLU A 159 0.17 -29.67 -13.11
CA GLU A 159 1.45 -29.02 -12.78
C GLU A 159 2.63 -29.62 -13.58
N ARG A 160 2.68 -30.95 -13.72
CA ARG A 160 3.70 -31.67 -14.52
C ARG A 160 3.74 -31.26 -15.99
N ASP A 161 2.60 -30.82 -16.55
CA ASP A 161 2.50 -30.43 -17.97
C ASP A 161 3.13 -29.05 -18.21
N VAL A 162 3.30 -28.26 -17.15
CA VAL A 162 3.86 -26.90 -17.25
C VAL A 162 5.25 -26.76 -16.62
N THR A 163 5.70 -27.73 -15.84
CA THR A 163 6.97 -27.64 -15.09
C THR A 163 8.15 -27.34 -16.01
N ASP A 164 8.28 -28.05 -17.12
CA ASP A 164 9.42 -27.91 -18.06
C ASP A 164 9.34 -26.65 -18.93
N ILE A 165 8.18 -26.03 -19.03
CA ILE A 165 7.93 -24.84 -19.83
C ILE A 165 7.63 -23.59 -19.00
N LYS A 166 7.77 -23.67 -17.69
CA LYS A 166 7.33 -22.68 -16.72
C LYS A 166 7.84 -21.26 -17.05
N GLU A 167 9.12 -21.11 -17.32
CA GLU A 167 9.72 -19.81 -17.64
C GLU A 167 9.18 -19.25 -18.97
N ARG A 168 9.08 -20.11 -19.98
CA ARG A 168 8.54 -19.73 -21.30
C ARG A 168 7.06 -19.39 -21.21
N LEU A 169 6.29 -20.11 -20.37
CA LEU A 169 4.90 -19.81 -20.12
C LEU A 169 4.74 -18.47 -19.39
N ALA A 170 5.55 -18.21 -18.37
CA ALA A 170 5.55 -16.95 -17.65
C ALA A 170 5.85 -15.76 -18.57
N GLN A 171 6.87 -15.88 -19.45
CA GLN A 171 7.19 -14.86 -20.42
C GLN A 171 6.04 -14.65 -21.41
N SER A 172 5.43 -15.73 -21.90
CA SER A 172 4.27 -15.63 -22.81
C SER A 172 3.07 -14.95 -22.16
N LEU A 173 2.79 -15.25 -20.88
CA LEU A 173 1.74 -14.57 -20.13
C LEU A 173 2.04 -13.08 -19.97
N PHE A 174 3.28 -12.73 -19.65
CA PHE A 174 3.71 -11.34 -19.55
C PHE A 174 3.56 -10.57 -20.86
N ASP A 175 3.90 -11.20 -21.98
CA ASP A 175 3.83 -10.58 -23.31
C ASP A 175 2.39 -10.38 -23.82
N HIS A 176 1.44 -11.23 -23.37
CA HIS A 176 0.07 -11.25 -23.87
C HIS A 176 -0.97 -10.70 -22.90
N ILE A 177 -0.65 -10.62 -21.61
CA ILE A 177 -1.50 -10.03 -20.59
C ILE A 177 -0.85 -8.72 -20.13
N PRO A 178 -1.24 -7.59 -20.73
CA PRO A 178 -0.58 -6.32 -20.47
C PRO A 178 -0.87 -5.85 -19.03
N VAL A 179 0.15 -5.27 -18.40
CA VAL A 179 0.06 -4.65 -17.08
C VAL A 179 0.52 -3.19 -17.14
N GLY A 180 -0.09 -2.35 -16.36
CA GLY A 180 0.25 -0.93 -16.25
C GLY A 180 -0.46 -0.02 -17.25
N VAL A 181 -0.40 1.27 -16.96
CA VAL A 181 -1.05 2.32 -17.75
C VAL A 181 -0.36 2.48 -19.11
N GLY A 182 -1.15 2.51 -20.18
CA GLY A 182 -0.65 2.67 -21.54
C GLY A 182 -0.16 1.39 -22.23
N SER A 183 -0.25 0.25 -21.56
CA SER A 183 0.04 -1.05 -22.19
C SER A 183 -1.02 -1.39 -23.23
N GLN A 184 -0.58 -2.02 -24.33
CA GLN A 184 -1.49 -2.45 -25.40
C GLN A 184 -1.89 -3.91 -25.17
N GLY A 185 -3.20 -4.15 -25.11
CA GLY A 185 -3.77 -5.50 -25.01
C GLY A 185 -3.92 -6.15 -26.38
N ILE A 186 -4.14 -7.47 -26.37
CA ILE A 186 -4.41 -8.27 -27.59
C ILE A 186 -5.84 -8.08 -28.11
N ILE A 187 -6.73 -7.49 -27.29
CA ILE A 187 -8.13 -7.20 -27.67
C ILE A 187 -8.24 -5.69 -27.85
N PRO A 188 -8.29 -5.20 -29.09
CA PRO A 188 -8.50 -3.78 -29.33
C PRO A 188 -9.92 -3.39 -28.91
N THR A 189 -10.04 -2.33 -28.13
CA THR A 189 -11.34 -1.81 -27.69
C THR A 189 -11.46 -0.34 -28.07
N SER A 190 -12.59 0.03 -28.68
CA SER A 190 -12.98 1.43 -28.89
C SER A 190 -13.76 1.94 -27.68
N PRO A 191 -13.90 3.29 -27.49
CA PRO A 191 -14.75 3.86 -26.46
C PRO A 191 -16.18 3.28 -26.49
N ALA A 192 -16.79 3.17 -27.68
CA ALA A 192 -18.12 2.58 -27.84
C ALA A 192 -18.15 1.08 -27.51
N GLY A 193 -17.09 0.34 -27.83
CA GLY A 193 -16.95 -1.06 -27.44
C GLY A 193 -16.82 -1.24 -25.93
N LEU A 194 -16.17 -0.31 -25.24
CA LEU A 194 -16.09 -0.32 -23.79
C LEU A 194 -17.45 -0.02 -23.15
N GLU A 195 -18.20 0.97 -23.64
CA GLU A 195 -19.56 1.25 -23.17
C GLU A 195 -20.45 0.02 -23.29
N SER A 196 -20.45 -0.64 -24.46
CA SER A 196 -21.22 -1.87 -24.67
C SER A 196 -20.82 -3.04 -23.78
N ALA A 197 -19.56 -3.08 -23.33
CA ALA A 197 -19.08 -4.13 -22.44
C ALA A 197 -19.45 -3.86 -20.97
N LEU A 198 -19.80 -2.62 -20.62
CA LEU A 198 -20.19 -2.20 -19.27
C LEU A 198 -21.71 -2.23 -19.05
N GLU A 199 -22.53 -2.33 -20.10
CA GLU A 199 -23.97 -2.55 -20.07
C GLU A 199 -24.33 -4.04 -19.86
#